data_a072771b44f2b6308ac22ebdf21f6e18
#
_entry.id   a072771b44f2b6308ac22ebdf21f6e18
#
_cell.length_a   1.000
_cell.length_b   1.000
_cell.length_c   1.000
_cell.angle_alpha   90.00
_cell.angle_beta   90.00
_cell.angle_gamma   90.00
#
_symmetry.space_group_name_H-M   'P 1'
#
loop_
_entity.id
_entity.type
_entity.pdbx_description
1 polymer ?
#
loop_
_entity_poly.entity_id
_entity_poly.type
_entity_poly.pdbx_seq_one_letter_code
_entity_poly.pdbx_strand_id
1 'polypeptide(L)'
;MKWHKALGLGDENYRFHDHDKLAHYADAACDIEFNFPFGFKELEGIHSRTDFDLTQHEEYSGKKLRYFDPEINESYVPFVVETSIGLDRMFLAVLASSFKEGELKDNNTRLVLKIPGFLAPYKLAILPLVKKDGLSEYAKKIYDELKVHFNIAYDEKDAVGRRYRRQDAIGTPVCLTVDHDSICLLYTSPSPRDRYI
;
A
#
# COMPACT_ATOMS: atom_id res chain seq x y z
N MET A 1 9.25 4.00 -11.56
CA MET A 1 8.02 4.77 -11.93
C MET A 1 6.79 3.90 -12.19
N LYS A 2 6.76 2.92 -13.11
CA LYS A 2 5.54 2.11 -13.38
C LYS A 2 4.99 1.41 -12.13
N TRP A 3 5.87 0.87 -11.29
CA TRP A 3 5.51 0.24 -10.03
C TRP A 3 4.86 1.23 -9.05
N HIS A 4 5.43 2.43 -8.89
CA HIS A 4 4.85 3.48 -8.05
C HIS A 4 3.44 3.88 -8.49
N LYS A 5 3.25 4.09 -9.80
CA LYS A 5 1.92 4.41 -10.37
C LYS A 5 0.90 3.31 -10.14
N ALA A 6 1.31 2.05 -10.16
CA ALA A 6 0.45 0.90 -9.87
C ALA A 6 -0.06 0.87 -8.41
N LEU A 7 0.56 1.62 -7.50
CA LEU A 7 0.06 1.80 -6.13
C LEU A 7 -1.21 2.65 -6.06
N GLY A 8 -1.52 3.43 -7.12
CA GLY A 8 -2.74 4.24 -7.18
C GLY A 8 -2.76 5.46 -6.24
N LEU A 9 -1.59 6.03 -5.94
CA LEU A 9 -1.45 7.19 -5.04
C LEU A 9 -1.54 8.54 -5.77
N GLY A 10 -1.91 8.55 -7.05
CA GLY A 10 -1.95 9.72 -7.93
C GLY A 10 -0.65 9.89 -8.70
N ASP A 11 -0.75 9.86 -10.03
CA ASP A 11 0.41 9.95 -10.93
C ASP A 11 1.12 11.30 -10.81
N GLU A 12 0.36 12.35 -10.52
CA GLU A 12 0.81 13.73 -10.32
C GLU A 12 1.68 13.93 -9.07
N ASN A 13 1.64 12.96 -8.15
CA ASN A 13 2.43 13.01 -6.92
C ASN A 13 3.87 12.54 -7.11
N TYR A 14 4.26 12.10 -8.31
CA TYR A 14 5.60 11.58 -8.59
C TYR A 14 6.31 12.42 -9.63
N ARG A 15 7.61 12.64 -9.45
CA ARG A 15 8.48 13.20 -10.46
C ARG A 15 9.88 12.59 -10.41
N PHE A 16 10.60 12.67 -11.53
CA PHE A 16 12.03 12.40 -11.55
C PHE A 16 12.82 13.65 -11.15
N HIS A 17 13.92 13.44 -10.46
CA HIS A 17 14.87 14.46 -10.09
C HIS A 17 16.28 13.94 -10.34
N ASP A 18 16.94 14.45 -11.39
CA ASP A 18 18.31 14.09 -11.71
C ASP A 18 19.29 14.87 -10.83
N HIS A 19 20.37 14.23 -10.43
CA HIS A 19 21.38 14.81 -9.55
C HIS A 19 22.45 15.56 -10.35
N ASP A 20 22.66 16.84 -10.07
CA ASP A 20 23.74 17.65 -10.63
C ASP A 20 25.12 17.27 -10.07
N LYS A 21 25.17 16.75 -8.84
CA LYS A 21 26.38 16.31 -8.15
C LYS A 21 26.30 14.83 -7.86
N LEU A 22 27.17 14.09 -8.50
CA LEU A 22 27.25 12.65 -8.34
C LEU A 22 28.22 12.28 -7.22
N ALA A 23 27.97 11.14 -6.56
CA ALA A 23 28.94 10.51 -5.67
C ALA A 23 30.12 9.97 -6.49
N HIS A 24 31.28 9.81 -5.87
CA HIS A 24 32.53 9.38 -6.54
C HIS A 24 32.44 7.99 -7.21
N TYR A 25 31.48 7.17 -6.80
CA TYR A 25 31.22 5.83 -7.33
C TYR A 25 30.15 5.78 -8.41
N ALA A 26 29.50 6.90 -8.72
CA ALA A 26 28.36 6.94 -9.63
C ALA A 26 28.68 7.79 -10.86
N ASP A 27 28.22 7.34 -12.03
CA ASP A 27 28.24 8.11 -13.28
C ASP A 27 26.87 8.68 -13.65
N ALA A 28 25.79 8.21 -13.01
CA ALA A 28 24.45 8.77 -13.11
C ALA A 28 23.67 8.52 -11.81
N ALA A 29 22.80 9.46 -11.44
CA ALA A 29 21.88 9.33 -10.31
C ALA A 29 20.58 10.09 -10.58
N CYS A 30 19.46 9.46 -10.24
CA CYS A 30 18.13 10.04 -10.39
C CYS A 30 17.26 9.58 -9.24
N ASP A 31 16.53 10.51 -8.60
CA ASP A 31 15.53 10.17 -7.62
C ASP A 31 14.14 10.09 -8.24
N ILE A 32 13.31 9.23 -7.69
CA ILE A 32 11.87 9.36 -7.77
C ILE A 32 11.44 10.11 -6.51
N GLU A 33 11.01 11.34 -6.68
CA GLU A 33 10.45 12.15 -5.61
C GLU A 33 8.93 11.98 -5.52
N PHE A 34 8.42 12.09 -4.30
CA PHE A 34 7.00 12.10 -3.99
C PHE A 34 6.57 13.42 -3.34
N ASN A 35 5.38 13.89 -3.70
CA ASN A 35 4.78 15.09 -3.14
C ASN A 35 4.15 14.83 -1.78
N PHE A 36 4.97 14.88 -0.74
CA PHE A 36 4.53 14.79 0.65
C PHE A 36 3.80 16.08 1.11
N PRO A 37 3.12 16.10 2.26
CA PRO A 37 2.51 17.32 2.80
C PRO A 37 3.49 18.50 2.99
N PHE A 38 4.80 18.22 3.07
CA PHE A 38 5.89 19.17 3.18
C PHE A 38 6.65 19.39 1.85
N GLY A 39 6.04 18.99 0.73
CA GLY A 39 6.58 19.13 -0.63
C GLY A 39 7.31 17.91 -1.16
N PHE A 40 7.84 18.04 -2.38
CA PHE A 40 8.56 16.97 -3.05
C PHE A 40 9.83 16.57 -2.31
N LYS A 41 9.99 15.30 -2.04
CA LYS A 41 11.17 14.70 -1.42
C LYS A 41 11.42 13.32 -2.01
N GLU A 42 12.68 12.93 -1.98
CA GLU A 42 13.15 11.61 -2.39
C GLU A 42 12.31 10.49 -1.74
N LEU A 43 11.82 9.57 -2.56
CA LEU A 43 11.15 8.34 -2.17
C LEU A 43 11.98 7.12 -2.52
N GLU A 44 12.62 7.15 -3.70
CA GLU A 44 13.51 6.10 -4.20
C GLU A 44 14.68 6.74 -4.93
N GLY A 45 15.90 6.34 -4.58
CA GLY A 45 17.12 6.68 -5.31
C GLY A 45 17.47 5.61 -6.33
N ILE A 46 17.90 6.01 -7.51
CA ILE A 46 18.36 5.13 -8.59
C ILE A 46 19.74 5.60 -9.00
N HIS A 47 20.76 4.75 -8.84
CA HIS A 47 22.15 5.11 -9.09
C HIS A 47 22.81 4.12 -10.03
N SER A 48 23.49 4.60 -11.04
CA SER A 48 24.48 3.84 -11.80
C SER A 48 25.82 3.94 -11.06
N ARG A 49 26.20 2.85 -10.39
CA ARG A 49 27.36 2.79 -9.48
C ARG A 49 28.63 2.32 -10.18
N THR A 50 28.59 2.22 -11.51
CA THR A 50 29.70 1.69 -12.31
C THR A 50 30.11 0.26 -11.87
N ASP A 51 31.35 -0.09 -12.04
CA ASP A 51 31.98 -1.33 -11.52
C ASP A 51 32.59 -1.16 -10.12
N PHE A 52 32.41 0.01 -9.49
CA PHE A 52 33.12 0.39 -8.27
C PHE A 52 32.92 -0.63 -7.14
N ASP A 53 31.66 -0.98 -6.82
CA ASP A 53 31.37 -1.87 -5.68
C ASP A 53 31.95 -3.29 -5.91
N LEU A 54 31.74 -3.85 -7.09
CA LEU A 54 32.20 -5.20 -7.38
C LEU A 54 33.73 -5.28 -7.47
N THR A 55 34.38 -4.23 -7.98
CA THR A 55 35.84 -4.14 -7.99
C THR A 55 36.40 -4.09 -6.57
N GLN A 56 35.82 -3.27 -5.69
CA GLN A 56 36.22 -3.22 -4.28
C GLN A 56 35.99 -4.58 -3.59
N HIS A 57 34.84 -5.23 -3.85
CA HIS A 57 34.57 -6.55 -3.29
C HIS A 57 35.53 -7.63 -3.82
N GLU A 58 35.95 -7.60 -5.09
CA GLU A 58 37.00 -8.49 -5.61
C GLU A 58 38.33 -8.28 -4.87
N GLU A 59 38.74 -7.02 -4.71
CA GLU A 59 40.01 -6.65 -4.09
C GLU A 59 40.09 -7.13 -2.64
N TYR A 60 39.05 -6.80 -1.83
CA TYR A 60 39.08 -7.12 -0.40
C TYR A 60 38.71 -8.57 -0.07
N SER A 61 37.93 -9.25 -0.88
CA SER A 61 37.56 -10.66 -0.63
C SER A 61 38.48 -11.67 -1.30
N GLY A 62 39.22 -11.24 -2.32
CA GLY A 62 40.04 -12.13 -3.17
C GLY A 62 39.19 -13.03 -4.08
N LYS A 63 37.84 -12.82 -4.15
CA LYS A 63 36.93 -13.62 -4.95
C LYS A 63 36.58 -12.86 -6.23
N LYS A 64 36.66 -13.53 -7.38
CA LYS A 64 36.25 -12.95 -8.67
C LYS A 64 34.74 -12.77 -8.74
N LEU A 65 34.28 -11.55 -9.08
CA LEU A 65 32.88 -11.16 -9.26
C LEU A 65 32.64 -10.69 -10.70
N ARG A 66 33.18 -11.43 -11.66
CA ARG A 66 33.14 -11.09 -13.10
C ARG A 66 32.03 -11.85 -13.82
N TYR A 67 31.44 -11.19 -14.75
CA TYR A 67 30.55 -11.78 -15.73
C TYR A 67 31.37 -12.20 -16.96
N PHE A 68 31.15 -13.43 -17.45
CA PHE A 68 31.67 -13.84 -18.74
C PHE A 68 30.59 -13.67 -19.80
N ASP A 69 30.84 -12.83 -20.79
CA ASP A 69 29.93 -12.60 -21.89
C ASP A 69 30.31 -13.52 -23.08
N PRO A 70 29.46 -14.52 -23.40
CA PRO A 70 29.74 -15.46 -24.48
C PRO A 70 29.63 -14.83 -25.89
N GLU A 71 28.95 -13.70 -26.03
CA GLU A 71 28.79 -13.03 -27.35
C GLU A 71 30.07 -12.33 -27.77
N ILE A 72 30.75 -11.69 -26.82
CA ILE A 72 32.04 -11.00 -27.07
C ILE A 72 33.24 -11.81 -26.61
N ASN A 73 33.02 -12.97 -25.99
CA ASN A 73 34.03 -13.87 -25.44
C ASN A 73 35.02 -13.19 -24.46
N GLU A 74 34.50 -12.31 -23.61
CA GLU A 74 35.27 -11.55 -22.62
C GLU A 74 34.70 -11.67 -21.22
N SER A 75 35.59 -11.54 -20.21
CA SER A 75 35.18 -11.43 -18.80
C SER A 75 35.47 -10.04 -18.28
N TYR A 76 34.44 -9.41 -17.73
CA TYR A 76 34.56 -8.06 -17.18
C TYR A 76 33.80 -7.95 -15.82
N VAL A 77 34.12 -6.91 -15.04
CA VAL A 77 33.34 -6.55 -13.85
C VAL A 77 32.12 -5.75 -14.32
N PRO A 78 30.90 -6.24 -14.14
CA PRO A 78 29.71 -5.54 -14.63
C PRO A 78 29.42 -4.26 -13.84
N PHE A 79 28.77 -3.31 -14.48
CA PHE A 79 28.21 -2.14 -13.80
C PHE A 79 27.01 -2.54 -12.96
N VAL A 80 26.86 -1.89 -11.82
CA VAL A 80 25.74 -2.08 -10.89
C VAL A 80 24.78 -0.92 -10.99
N VAL A 81 23.51 -1.22 -11.21
CA VAL A 81 22.43 -0.24 -11.03
C VAL A 81 21.74 -0.56 -9.73
N GLU A 82 21.83 0.38 -8.78
CA GLU A 82 21.16 0.28 -7.48
C GLU A 82 19.82 1.00 -7.55
N THR A 83 18.80 0.39 -6.95
CA THR A 83 17.58 1.09 -6.55
C THR A 83 17.40 0.95 -5.05
N SER A 84 17.19 2.09 -4.36
CA SER A 84 17.06 2.14 -2.91
C SER A 84 15.79 2.89 -2.54
N ILE A 85 14.90 2.23 -1.80
CA ILE A 85 13.62 2.79 -1.38
C ILE A 85 13.47 2.73 0.14
N GLY A 86 13.08 3.86 0.75
CA GLY A 86 12.82 3.93 2.18
C GLY A 86 11.43 3.38 2.54
N LEU A 87 11.37 2.28 3.30
CA LEU A 87 10.10 1.68 3.73
C LEU A 87 9.22 2.68 4.48
N ASP A 88 9.78 3.43 5.42
CA ASP A 88 9.03 4.39 6.23
C ASP A 88 8.52 5.56 5.39
N ARG A 89 9.31 6.03 4.41
CA ARG A 89 8.88 7.06 3.45
C ARG A 89 7.76 6.55 2.56
N MET A 90 7.84 5.30 2.10
CA MET A 90 6.76 4.67 1.32
C MET A 90 5.48 4.54 2.15
N PHE A 91 5.59 4.11 3.41
CA PHE A 91 4.46 4.04 4.32
C PHE A 91 3.80 5.42 4.51
N LEU A 92 4.61 6.46 4.73
CA LEU A 92 4.12 7.84 4.84
C LEU A 92 3.45 8.31 3.55
N ALA A 93 3.99 8.00 2.38
CA ALA A 93 3.40 8.35 1.08
C ALA A 93 2.01 7.70 0.92
N VAL A 94 1.87 6.42 1.26
CA VAL A 94 0.59 5.70 1.24
C VAL A 94 -0.42 6.35 2.18
N LEU A 95 -0.03 6.64 3.43
CA LEU A 95 -0.92 7.26 4.40
C LEU A 95 -1.34 8.67 3.98
N ALA A 96 -0.39 9.52 3.58
CA ALA A 96 -0.66 10.91 3.19
C ALA A 96 -1.60 10.98 1.98
N SER A 97 -1.40 10.13 0.97
CA SER A 97 -2.27 10.08 -0.22
C SER A 97 -3.67 9.56 0.09
N SER A 98 -3.75 8.61 1.03
CA SER A 98 -5.00 7.91 1.35
C SER A 98 -5.87 8.67 2.35
N PHE A 99 -5.28 9.59 3.11
CA PHE A 99 -5.98 10.37 4.12
C PHE A 99 -6.94 11.36 3.50
N LYS A 100 -8.23 11.28 3.89
CA LYS A 100 -9.27 12.20 3.46
C LYS A 100 -10.12 12.62 4.66
N GLU A 101 -10.39 13.91 4.72
CA GLU A 101 -11.41 14.46 5.63
C GLU A 101 -12.71 14.65 4.85
N GLY A 102 -13.79 14.08 5.35
CA GLY A 102 -15.13 14.27 4.83
C GLY A 102 -15.97 15.05 5.80
N GLU A 103 -16.83 15.94 5.31
CA GLU A 103 -17.82 16.64 6.11
C GLU A 103 -19.05 15.77 6.28
N LEU A 104 -19.56 15.69 7.51
CA LEU A 104 -20.86 15.11 7.82
C LEU A 104 -21.90 16.24 7.91
N LYS A 105 -23.18 15.87 7.69
CA LYS A 105 -24.31 16.82 7.70
C LYS A 105 -24.44 17.64 9.01
N ASP A 106 -23.77 17.23 10.08
CA ASP A 106 -23.84 17.85 11.42
C ASP A 106 -22.55 18.64 11.78
N ASN A 107 -21.82 19.17 10.80
CA ASN A 107 -20.52 19.85 10.98
C ASN A 107 -19.45 19.00 11.71
N ASN A 108 -19.65 17.68 11.78
CA ASN A 108 -18.65 16.75 12.27
C ASN A 108 -17.75 16.29 11.12
N THR A 109 -16.46 16.25 11.36
CA THR A 109 -15.49 15.69 10.41
C THR A 109 -15.49 14.16 10.49
N ARG A 110 -15.42 13.52 9.33
CA ARG A 110 -15.22 12.07 9.20
C ARG A 110 -13.84 11.83 8.61
N LEU A 111 -13.00 11.12 9.35
CA LEU A 111 -11.71 10.68 8.85
C LEU A 111 -11.90 9.39 8.05
N VAL A 112 -11.38 9.38 6.83
CA VAL A 112 -11.41 8.22 5.94
C VAL A 112 -10.03 7.98 5.38
N LEU A 113 -9.53 6.77 5.54
CA LEU A 113 -8.28 6.34 4.94
C LEU A 113 -8.58 5.53 3.68
N LYS A 114 -8.47 6.16 2.50
CA LYS A 114 -8.74 5.52 1.20
C LYS A 114 -7.51 4.74 0.70
N ILE A 115 -7.05 3.77 1.46
CA ILE A 115 -5.93 2.91 1.09
C ILE A 115 -6.35 2.03 -0.09
N PRO A 116 -5.49 1.83 -1.11
CA PRO A 116 -5.70 0.84 -2.15
C PRO A 116 -5.99 -0.54 -1.55
N GLY A 117 -7.02 -1.23 -2.04
CA GLY A 117 -7.55 -2.44 -1.40
C GLY A 117 -6.50 -3.54 -1.18
N PHE A 118 -5.50 -3.66 -2.07
CA PHE A 118 -4.41 -4.63 -1.91
C PHE A 118 -3.42 -4.27 -0.80
N LEU A 119 -3.34 -2.99 -0.37
CA LEU A 119 -2.53 -2.52 0.76
C LEU A 119 -3.33 -2.45 2.07
N ALA A 120 -4.66 -2.48 2.00
CA ALA A 120 -5.51 -2.35 3.19
C ALA A 120 -5.20 -3.45 4.22
N PRO A 121 -5.09 -3.11 5.53
CA PRO A 121 -4.82 -4.09 6.60
C PRO A 121 -5.88 -5.18 6.66
N TYR A 122 -7.15 -4.79 6.58
CA TYR A 122 -8.28 -5.69 6.44
C TYR A 122 -8.90 -5.55 5.05
N LYS A 123 -9.20 -6.69 4.40
CA LYS A 123 -9.82 -6.70 3.07
C LYS A 123 -11.33 -6.53 3.17
N LEU A 124 -11.91 -6.98 4.28
CA LEU A 124 -13.34 -7.00 4.54
C LEU A 124 -13.59 -6.85 6.05
N ALA A 125 -14.68 -6.19 6.42
CA ALA A 125 -15.21 -6.22 7.77
C ALA A 125 -16.63 -6.78 7.77
N ILE A 126 -16.92 -7.69 8.70
CA ILE A 126 -18.24 -8.31 8.90
C ILE A 126 -18.90 -7.69 10.10
N LEU A 127 -20.09 -7.11 9.89
CA LEU A 127 -20.78 -6.27 10.86
C LEU A 127 -22.23 -6.75 11.02
N PRO A 128 -22.55 -7.60 12.02
CA PRO A 128 -23.95 -7.94 12.29
C PRO A 128 -24.73 -6.70 12.70
N LEU A 129 -25.94 -6.48 12.15
CA LEU A 129 -26.75 -5.29 12.41
C LEU A 129 -27.05 -5.14 13.91
N VAL A 130 -27.49 -6.22 14.55
CA VAL A 130 -27.74 -6.32 15.99
C VAL A 130 -27.22 -7.65 16.54
N LYS A 131 -27.07 -7.75 17.89
CA LYS A 131 -26.61 -8.98 18.58
C LYS A 131 -27.72 -9.96 18.90
N LYS A 132 -28.81 -9.93 18.16
CA LYS A 132 -30.02 -10.73 18.41
C LYS A 132 -30.42 -11.50 17.17
N ASP A 133 -31.38 -12.35 17.30
CA ASP A 133 -32.10 -13.02 16.21
C ASP A 133 -31.18 -13.88 15.30
N GLY A 134 -30.08 -14.42 15.87
CA GLY A 134 -29.16 -15.27 15.12
C GLY A 134 -28.19 -14.54 14.20
N LEU A 135 -28.23 -13.18 14.15
CA LEU A 135 -27.39 -12.38 13.24
C LEU A 135 -25.90 -12.48 13.59
N SER A 136 -25.55 -12.47 14.89
CA SER A 136 -24.16 -12.61 15.32
C SER A 136 -23.58 -13.98 14.98
N GLU A 137 -24.37 -15.04 15.17
CA GLU A 137 -23.98 -16.42 14.85
C GLU A 137 -23.76 -16.60 13.35
N TYR A 138 -24.68 -16.07 12.53
CA TYR A 138 -24.55 -16.11 11.08
C TYR A 138 -23.37 -15.30 10.58
N ALA A 139 -23.16 -14.08 11.12
CA ALA A 139 -22.01 -13.25 10.81
C ALA A 139 -20.67 -13.92 11.19
N LYS A 140 -20.62 -14.63 12.33
CA LYS A 140 -19.43 -15.40 12.73
C LYS A 140 -19.16 -16.57 11.81
N LYS A 141 -20.19 -17.25 11.32
CA LYS A 141 -20.03 -18.32 10.34
C LYS A 141 -19.37 -17.78 9.06
N ILE A 142 -19.85 -16.66 8.53
CA ILE A 142 -19.25 -16.01 7.35
C ILE A 142 -17.79 -15.59 7.66
N TYR A 143 -17.55 -15.03 8.85
CA TYR A 143 -16.21 -14.67 9.29
C TYR A 143 -15.27 -15.87 9.30
N ASP A 144 -15.69 -17.00 9.88
CA ASP A 144 -14.89 -18.21 10.00
C ASP A 144 -14.58 -18.85 8.64
N GLU A 145 -15.50 -18.76 7.69
CA GLU A 145 -15.30 -19.23 6.31
C GLU A 145 -14.29 -18.35 5.54
N LEU A 146 -14.35 -17.03 5.71
CA LEU A 146 -13.52 -16.10 4.91
C LEU A 146 -12.13 -15.80 5.51
N LYS A 147 -11.98 -15.90 6.85
CA LYS A 147 -10.71 -15.57 7.53
C LYS A 147 -9.52 -16.44 7.12
N VAL A 148 -9.77 -17.62 6.55
CA VAL A 148 -8.72 -18.51 6.05
C VAL A 148 -8.14 -18.06 4.71
N HIS A 149 -8.85 -17.18 4.01
CA HIS A 149 -8.46 -16.67 2.70
C HIS A 149 -7.99 -15.21 2.76
N PHE A 150 -8.53 -14.41 3.69
CA PHE A 150 -8.30 -12.97 3.77
C PHE A 150 -8.09 -12.51 5.21
N ASN A 151 -7.30 -11.46 5.37
CA ASN A 151 -7.28 -10.75 6.65
C ASN A 151 -8.55 -9.91 6.75
N ILE A 152 -9.45 -10.31 7.65
CA ILE A 152 -10.78 -9.69 7.80
C ILE A 152 -11.05 -9.29 9.26
N ALA A 153 -11.88 -8.27 9.43
CA ALA A 153 -12.34 -7.80 10.74
C ALA A 153 -13.75 -8.29 11.02
N TYR A 154 -14.01 -8.54 12.30
CA TYR A 154 -15.37 -8.76 12.83
C TYR A 154 -15.63 -7.72 13.91
N ASP A 155 -16.76 -7.01 13.85
CA ASP A 155 -17.11 -6.00 14.85
C ASP A 155 -18.61 -5.98 15.11
N GLU A 156 -18.97 -6.20 16.36
CA GLU A 156 -20.36 -6.14 16.85
C GLU A 156 -20.52 -5.16 18.04
N LYS A 157 -19.50 -4.30 18.28
CA LYS A 157 -19.52 -3.33 19.37
C LYS A 157 -20.15 -2.01 18.92
N ASP A 158 -21.03 -1.44 19.71
CA ASP A 158 -21.76 -0.19 19.44
C ASP A 158 -22.77 -0.26 18.26
N ALA A 159 -23.35 0.88 17.88
CA ALA A 159 -24.23 1.00 16.73
C ALA A 159 -23.46 0.79 15.42
N VAL A 160 -24.12 0.21 14.41
CA VAL A 160 -23.52 -0.12 13.11
C VAL A 160 -22.82 1.07 12.46
N GLY A 161 -23.37 2.28 12.52
CA GLY A 161 -22.74 3.49 11.98
C GLY A 161 -21.39 3.83 12.61
N ARG A 162 -21.19 3.54 13.92
CA ARG A 162 -19.88 3.70 14.58
C ARG A 162 -18.88 2.66 14.11
N ARG A 163 -19.33 1.45 13.81
CA ARG A 163 -18.47 0.37 13.27
C ARG A 163 -17.98 0.72 11.88
N TYR A 164 -18.86 1.25 11.02
CA TYR A 164 -18.47 1.76 9.70
C TYR A 164 -17.40 2.85 9.81
N ARG A 165 -17.56 3.81 10.74
CA ARG A 165 -16.56 4.87 10.96
C ARG A 165 -15.19 4.31 11.36
N ARG A 166 -15.16 3.27 12.21
CA ARG A 166 -13.90 2.61 12.58
C ARG A 166 -13.23 1.95 11.38
N GLN A 167 -14.00 1.29 10.53
CA GLN A 167 -13.48 0.65 9.32
C GLN A 167 -13.01 1.68 8.28
N ASP A 168 -13.70 2.81 8.17
CA ASP A 168 -13.27 3.92 7.32
C ASP A 168 -11.94 4.51 7.79
N ALA A 169 -11.78 4.68 9.11
CA ALA A 169 -10.57 5.27 9.69
C ALA A 169 -9.32 4.40 9.49
N ILE A 170 -9.48 3.08 9.35
CA ILE A 170 -8.37 2.14 9.10
C ILE A 170 -8.25 1.69 7.64
N GLY A 171 -9.13 2.19 6.78
CA GLY A 171 -9.02 1.95 5.33
C GLY A 171 -9.54 0.60 4.86
N THR A 172 -10.46 -0.05 5.60
CA THR A 172 -11.09 -1.30 5.15
C THR A 172 -11.95 -1.03 3.90
N PRO A 173 -11.64 -1.64 2.73
CA PRO A 173 -12.29 -1.30 1.48
C PRO A 173 -13.74 -1.77 1.39
N VAL A 174 -14.07 -2.90 2.02
CA VAL A 174 -15.38 -3.53 1.97
C VAL A 174 -15.92 -3.76 3.36
N CYS A 175 -17.20 -3.44 3.59
CA CYS A 175 -17.92 -3.79 4.81
C CYS A 175 -19.19 -4.55 4.44
N LEU A 176 -19.36 -5.72 5.05
CA LEU A 176 -20.53 -6.58 4.87
C LEU A 176 -21.39 -6.49 6.10
N THR A 177 -22.60 -5.92 5.96
CA THR A 177 -23.58 -5.89 7.04
C THR A 177 -24.47 -7.13 6.95
N VAL A 178 -24.56 -7.87 8.04
CA VAL A 178 -25.46 -9.01 8.17
C VAL A 178 -26.72 -8.53 8.89
N ASP A 179 -27.84 -8.51 8.20
CA ASP A 179 -29.16 -8.12 8.67
C ASP A 179 -30.16 -9.27 8.59
N HIS A 180 -31.45 -9.00 8.88
CA HIS A 180 -32.49 -10.02 8.85
C HIS A 180 -32.73 -10.59 7.44
N ASP A 181 -32.60 -9.74 6.42
CA ASP A 181 -32.75 -10.18 5.02
C ASP A 181 -31.61 -11.09 4.59
N SER A 182 -30.42 -10.90 5.15
CA SER A 182 -29.26 -11.76 4.91
C SER A 182 -29.51 -13.20 5.34
N ILE A 183 -30.27 -13.43 6.42
CA ILE A 183 -30.62 -14.79 6.89
C ILE A 183 -31.76 -15.37 6.05
N CYS A 184 -32.78 -14.56 5.76
CA CYS A 184 -34.01 -15.04 5.08
C CYS A 184 -33.78 -15.31 3.59
N LEU A 185 -32.99 -14.47 2.93
CA LEU A 185 -32.84 -14.49 1.45
C LEU A 185 -31.47 -14.97 1.01
N LEU A 186 -30.57 -15.31 1.92
CA LEU A 186 -29.16 -15.60 1.66
C LEU A 186 -28.48 -14.45 0.86
N TYR A 187 -28.97 -13.23 1.04
CA TYR A 187 -28.55 -12.02 0.34
C TYR A 187 -27.98 -11.01 1.33
N THR A 188 -26.87 -10.36 0.98
CA THR A 188 -26.29 -9.30 1.80
C THR A 188 -26.72 -7.93 1.26
N SER A 189 -27.19 -7.04 2.15
CA SER A 189 -27.49 -5.66 1.77
C SER A 189 -26.23 -4.96 1.26
N PRO A 190 -26.28 -4.28 0.09
CA PRO A 190 -25.14 -3.52 -0.40
C PRO A 190 -24.73 -2.46 0.62
N SER A 191 -23.42 -2.30 0.80
CA SER A 191 -22.85 -1.30 1.71
C SER A 191 -23.41 0.10 1.37
N PRO A 192 -23.75 0.94 2.38
CA PRO A 192 -24.06 2.35 2.12
C PRO A 192 -23.00 3.11 1.33
N ARG A 193 -21.76 2.61 1.31
CA ARG A 193 -20.66 3.14 0.47
C ARG A 193 -20.95 3.02 -1.03
N ASP A 194 -21.60 1.94 -1.44
CA ASP A 194 -21.82 1.64 -2.87
C ASP A 194 -22.97 2.48 -3.48
N ARG A 195 -23.69 3.23 -2.64
CA ARG A 195 -24.78 4.11 -3.08
C ARG A 195 -24.33 5.54 -3.44
N TYR A 196 -23.05 5.89 -3.28
CA TYR A 196 -22.51 7.23 -3.46
C TYR A 196 -21.17 7.25 -4.22
N ILE A 197 -21.00 6.32 -5.18
CA ILE A 197 -19.93 6.39 -6.18
C ILE A 197 -20.49 7.06 -7.43
#